data_7964fc078f53ccbb5caaaefe065b118b
#
_entry.id   7964fc078f53ccbb5caaaefe065b118b
#
_cell.length_a   1.000
_cell.length_b   1.000
_cell.length_c   1.000
_cell.angle_alpha   90.00
_cell.angle_beta   90.00
_cell.angle_gamma   90.00
#
_symmetry.space_group_name_H-M   'P 1'
#
loop_
_entity.id
_entity.type
_entity.pdbx_description
1 polymer ?
#
loop_
_entity_poly.entity_id
_entity_poly.type
_entity_poly.pdbx_seq_one_letter_code
_entity_poly.pdbx_strand_id
1 'polypeptide(L)'
;MEQIILPAFSHETPTNLVNQNIRWVNVIVDMLIPQRATLFGWAVLFPLLYVLYRAVYEHCERYFIIAGIFAGGLVMIHTHSFLAFGLICGVWLCFALCRRVFRGSSAHVQFTAKVAALVLMLLAFGAQFVTPKLISRESSVFLYLVLVCAAAFVLFVLALLIMAIRKAFGIQLVKTWGVFLLITLLLAAPQLFTWTFSQASGDSFMRGWYNWGNLQDGYLWFYLVNLGVTALLFLPAFFTADQRRFTVCAPAAV
;
A
#
# COMPACT_ATOMS: atom_id res chain seq x y z
N MET A 1 39.74 10.36 -3.42
CA MET A 1 38.76 10.25 -4.50
C MET A 1 38.33 8.81 -4.79
N GLU A 2 39.23 7.85 -4.79
CA GLU A 2 38.92 6.44 -4.99
C GLU A 2 37.93 5.85 -3.97
N GLN A 3 37.99 6.26 -2.71
CA GLN A 3 37.07 5.76 -1.68
C GLN A 3 35.60 6.22 -1.84
N ILE A 4 35.34 7.22 -2.68
CA ILE A 4 33.99 7.71 -2.94
C ILE A 4 33.43 7.09 -4.23
N ILE A 5 34.29 6.78 -5.20
CA ILE A 5 33.88 6.28 -6.52
C ILE A 5 33.70 4.77 -6.53
N LEU A 6 34.57 4.00 -5.86
CA LEU A 6 34.50 2.53 -5.80
C LEU A 6 33.21 1.99 -5.16
N PRO A 7 32.70 2.53 -4.02
CA PRO A 7 31.44 2.09 -3.47
C PRO A 7 30.23 2.33 -4.37
N ALA A 8 30.27 3.36 -5.21
CA ALA A 8 29.18 3.63 -6.16
C ALA A 8 29.06 2.58 -7.27
N PHE A 9 30.14 1.86 -7.56
CA PHE A 9 30.17 0.77 -8.54
C PHE A 9 30.11 -0.63 -7.93
N SER A 10 30.30 -0.78 -6.62
CA SER A 10 30.38 -2.09 -5.94
C SER A 10 29.05 -2.63 -5.44
N HIS A 11 27.91 -2.02 -5.71
CA HIS A 11 26.60 -2.33 -5.13
C HIS A 11 26.54 -2.27 -3.59
N GLU A 12 27.63 -1.92 -2.92
CA GLU A 12 27.70 -1.72 -1.49
C GLU A 12 27.84 -0.22 -1.19
N THR A 13 26.73 0.39 -0.79
CA THR A 13 26.76 1.73 -0.21
C THR A 13 26.79 1.64 1.31
N PRO A 14 27.23 2.68 2.04
CA PRO A 14 27.19 2.67 3.51
C PRO A 14 25.82 2.37 4.09
N THR A 15 24.77 2.55 3.30
CA THR A 15 23.38 2.31 3.65
C THR A 15 22.82 0.99 3.14
N ASN A 16 23.57 0.29 2.27
CA ASN A 16 23.21 -1.02 1.72
C ASN A 16 24.36 -2.00 1.91
N LEU A 17 24.55 -2.47 3.14
CA LEU A 17 25.58 -3.42 3.51
C LEU A 17 25.01 -4.84 3.42
N VAL A 18 25.19 -5.46 2.27
CA VAL A 18 24.63 -6.79 1.94
C VAL A 18 25.08 -7.83 2.96
N ASN A 19 26.36 -7.80 3.37
CA ASN A 19 26.94 -8.76 4.31
C ASN A 19 26.37 -8.64 5.73
N GLN A 20 25.87 -7.46 6.11
CA GLN A 20 25.24 -7.20 7.41
C GLN A 20 23.72 -7.22 7.33
N ASN A 21 23.17 -7.57 6.17
CA ASN A 21 21.73 -7.55 5.89
C ASN A 21 21.06 -6.18 6.15
N ILE A 22 21.84 -5.10 6.08
CA ILE A 22 21.34 -3.72 6.14
C ILE A 22 20.96 -3.33 4.72
N ARG A 23 19.68 -3.10 4.51
CA ARG A 23 19.05 -2.78 3.22
C ARG A 23 18.39 -1.41 3.27
N TRP A 24 19.00 -0.50 3.96
CA TRP A 24 18.55 0.88 4.01
C TRP A 24 18.91 1.56 2.69
N VAL A 25 17.95 1.62 1.82
CA VAL A 25 18.12 2.28 0.52
C VAL A 25 18.09 3.80 0.73
N ASN A 26 19.19 4.47 0.40
CA ASN A 26 19.17 5.93 0.37
C ASN A 26 18.29 6.38 -0.80
N VAL A 27 17.18 7.04 -0.46
CA VAL A 27 16.16 7.45 -1.44
C VAL A 27 16.75 8.29 -2.57
N ILE A 28 17.69 9.17 -2.26
CA ILE A 28 18.29 10.06 -3.26
C ILE A 28 19.31 9.30 -4.11
N VAL A 29 20.29 8.66 -3.48
CA VAL A 29 21.45 8.08 -4.16
C VAL A 29 21.11 6.74 -4.83
N ASP A 30 20.31 5.89 -4.17
CA ASP A 30 20.05 4.53 -4.63
C ASP A 30 18.75 4.41 -5.45
N MET A 31 17.80 5.34 -5.28
CA MET A 31 16.52 5.29 -5.99
C MET A 31 16.34 6.43 -6.99
N LEU A 32 16.48 7.69 -6.59
CA LEU A 32 16.14 8.82 -7.47
C LEU A 32 17.19 9.05 -8.55
N ILE A 33 18.48 8.91 -8.23
CA ILE A 33 19.54 9.14 -9.22
C ILE A 33 19.61 8.03 -10.27
N PRO A 34 19.70 6.72 -9.89
CA PRO A 34 19.81 5.65 -10.87
C PRO A 34 18.47 5.26 -11.52
N GLN A 35 17.36 5.47 -10.83
CA GLN A 35 16.04 5.05 -11.30
C GLN A 35 15.18 6.25 -11.72
N ARG A 36 15.37 6.74 -12.93
CA ARG A 36 14.58 7.86 -13.48
C ARG A 36 13.07 7.62 -13.41
N ALA A 37 12.64 6.38 -13.64
CA ALA A 37 11.23 6.00 -13.53
C ALA A 37 10.66 6.25 -12.14
N THR A 38 11.43 6.02 -11.07
CA THR A 38 11.02 6.33 -9.70
C THR A 38 10.84 7.83 -9.49
N LEU A 39 11.75 8.65 -9.99
CA LEU A 39 11.65 10.11 -9.91
C LEU A 39 10.37 10.61 -10.58
N PHE A 40 10.11 10.19 -11.82
CA PHE A 40 8.89 10.55 -12.54
C PHE A 40 7.64 9.97 -11.86
N GLY A 41 7.71 8.73 -11.38
CA GLY A 41 6.63 8.10 -10.64
C GLY A 41 6.24 8.89 -9.39
N TRP A 42 7.21 9.39 -8.64
CA TRP A 42 6.94 10.21 -7.45
C TRP A 42 6.48 11.62 -7.79
N ALA A 43 7.02 12.22 -8.86
CA ALA A 43 6.55 13.51 -9.35
C ALA A 43 5.06 13.51 -9.70
N VAL A 44 4.51 12.36 -10.11
CA VAL A 44 3.07 12.18 -10.36
C VAL A 44 2.34 11.70 -9.10
N LEU A 45 2.94 10.81 -8.31
CA LEU A 45 2.31 10.23 -7.12
C LEU A 45 1.96 11.28 -6.06
N PHE A 46 2.87 12.20 -5.74
CA PHE A 46 2.61 13.19 -4.69
C PHE A 46 1.47 14.17 -5.04
N PRO A 47 1.41 14.78 -6.22
CA PRO A 47 0.23 15.55 -6.63
C PRO A 47 -1.04 14.71 -6.66
N LEU A 48 -0.97 13.47 -7.12
CA LEU A 48 -2.10 12.54 -7.13
C LEU A 48 -2.64 12.27 -5.72
N LEU A 49 -1.77 12.01 -4.75
CA LEU A 49 -2.16 11.84 -3.34
C LEU A 49 -2.82 13.10 -2.79
N TYR A 50 -2.31 14.27 -3.13
CA TYR A 50 -2.92 15.54 -2.74
C TYR A 50 -4.32 15.73 -3.35
N VAL A 51 -4.47 15.45 -4.65
CA VAL A 51 -5.76 15.53 -5.34
C VAL A 51 -6.75 14.54 -4.72
N LEU A 52 -6.33 13.32 -4.45
CA LEU A 52 -7.18 12.32 -3.80
C LEU A 52 -7.54 12.72 -2.36
N TYR A 53 -6.59 13.27 -1.60
CA TYR A 53 -6.86 13.82 -0.27
C TYR A 53 -7.97 14.88 -0.33
N ARG A 54 -7.88 15.82 -1.25
CA ARG A 54 -8.93 16.84 -1.46
C ARG A 54 -10.26 16.22 -1.89
N ALA A 55 -10.24 15.21 -2.78
CA ALA A 55 -11.44 14.49 -3.19
C ALA A 55 -12.18 13.87 -2.00
N VAL A 56 -11.43 13.22 -1.10
CA VAL A 56 -11.98 12.49 0.05
C VAL A 56 -12.42 13.41 1.18
N TYR A 57 -11.61 14.43 1.52
CA TYR A 57 -11.84 15.28 2.71
C TYR A 57 -12.61 16.56 2.41
N GLU A 58 -12.43 17.14 1.25
CA GLU A 58 -13.16 18.33 0.82
C GLU A 58 -14.46 17.99 0.07
N HIS A 59 -14.72 16.68 -0.15
CA HIS A 59 -15.91 16.17 -0.83
C HIS A 59 -16.11 16.73 -2.25
N CYS A 60 -15.02 17.05 -2.95
CA CYS A 60 -15.06 17.59 -4.29
C CYS A 60 -15.04 16.46 -5.33
N GLU A 61 -16.19 16.19 -5.95
CA GLU A 61 -16.34 15.07 -6.91
C GLU A 61 -15.42 15.18 -8.12
N ARG A 62 -15.12 16.38 -8.58
CA ARG A 62 -14.24 16.61 -9.75
C ARG A 62 -12.84 16.08 -9.53
N TYR A 63 -12.36 16.10 -8.30
CA TYR A 63 -11.05 15.59 -7.96
C TYR A 63 -10.97 14.06 -8.06
N PHE A 64 -12.06 13.33 -7.93
CA PHE A 64 -12.07 11.88 -8.18
C PHE A 64 -11.79 11.56 -9.66
N ILE A 65 -12.33 12.37 -10.59
CA ILE A 65 -12.09 12.21 -12.03
C ILE A 65 -10.61 12.49 -12.33
N ILE A 66 -10.10 13.62 -11.84
CA ILE A 66 -8.70 14.02 -12.03
C ILE A 66 -7.76 12.97 -11.45
N ALA A 67 -8.03 12.51 -10.21
CA ALA A 67 -7.26 11.45 -9.58
C ALA A 67 -7.27 10.15 -10.40
N GLY A 68 -8.42 9.79 -10.98
CA GLY A 68 -8.56 8.61 -11.84
C GLY A 68 -7.68 8.68 -13.10
N ILE A 69 -7.62 9.84 -13.73
CA ILE A 69 -6.78 10.07 -14.92
C ILE A 69 -5.29 9.95 -14.55
N PHE A 70 -4.85 10.64 -13.50
CA PHE A 70 -3.46 10.57 -13.04
C PHE A 70 -3.07 9.16 -12.58
N ALA A 71 -3.95 8.48 -11.84
CA ALA A 71 -3.73 7.11 -11.39
C ALA A 71 -3.59 6.13 -12.56
N GLY A 72 -4.45 6.24 -13.57
CA GLY A 72 -4.37 5.40 -14.76
C GLY A 72 -3.08 5.61 -15.56
N GLY A 73 -2.58 6.87 -15.62
CA GLY A 73 -1.30 7.17 -16.26
C GLY A 73 -0.09 6.72 -15.43
N LEU A 74 -0.20 6.66 -14.11
CA LEU A 74 0.92 6.32 -13.21
C LEU A 74 1.46 4.91 -13.45
N VAL A 75 0.63 3.95 -13.83
CA VAL A 75 1.07 2.57 -14.13
C VAL A 75 2.06 2.51 -15.29
N MET A 76 1.92 3.40 -16.28
CA MET A 76 2.83 3.47 -17.43
C MET A 76 4.19 4.05 -17.05
N ILE A 77 4.23 4.87 -16.00
CA ILE A 77 5.45 5.56 -15.54
C ILE A 77 6.19 4.71 -14.52
N HIS A 78 5.49 4.23 -13.48
CA HIS A 78 6.10 3.49 -12.40
C HIS A 78 5.07 2.58 -11.68
N THR A 79 5.09 1.31 -12.03
CA THR A 79 4.13 0.30 -11.54
C THR A 79 4.15 0.16 -10.01
N HIS A 80 5.32 0.25 -9.36
CA HIS A 80 5.41 0.17 -7.91
C HIS A 80 4.71 1.33 -7.21
N SER A 81 4.84 2.56 -7.74
CA SER A 81 4.10 3.71 -7.22
C SER A 81 2.58 3.55 -7.43
N PHE A 82 2.17 2.95 -8.54
CA PHE A 82 0.77 2.63 -8.78
C PHE A 82 0.22 1.62 -7.78
N LEU A 83 0.99 0.56 -7.46
CA LEU A 83 0.60 -0.42 -6.44
C LEU A 83 0.51 0.20 -5.04
N ALA A 84 1.51 0.99 -4.64
CA ALA A 84 1.49 1.71 -3.37
C ALA A 84 0.28 2.67 -3.29
N PHE A 85 0.01 3.40 -4.37
CA PHE A 85 -1.17 4.25 -4.47
C PHE A 85 -2.47 3.45 -4.33
N GLY A 86 -2.55 2.28 -4.97
CA GLY A 86 -3.70 1.37 -4.86
C GLY A 86 -3.98 0.92 -3.43
N LEU A 87 -2.93 0.60 -2.66
CA LEU A 87 -3.06 0.27 -1.24
C LEU A 87 -3.59 1.46 -0.42
N ILE A 88 -3.05 2.66 -0.64
CA ILE A 88 -3.53 3.89 0.01
C ILE A 88 -5.01 4.13 -0.32
N CYS A 89 -5.41 3.99 -1.59
CA CYS A 89 -6.79 4.10 -2.02
C CYS A 89 -7.70 3.07 -1.32
N GLY A 90 -7.24 1.83 -1.20
CA GLY A 90 -7.97 0.76 -0.50
C GLY A 90 -8.24 1.12 0.96
N VAL A 91 -7.23 1.59 1.68
CA VAL A 91 -7.37 2.05 3.07
C VAL A 91 -8.35 3.22 3.17
N TRP A 92 -8.20 4.24 2.33
CA TRP A 92 -9.08 5.40 2.36
C TRP A 92 -10.52 5.06 2.00
N LEU A 93 -10.73 4.18 1.02
CA LEU A 93 -12.06 3.68 0.68
C LEU A 93 -12.68 2.91 1.86
N CYS A 94 -11.95 1.99 2.50
CA CYS A 94 -12.42 1.29 3.68
C CYS A 94 -12.78 2.27 4.81
N PHE A 95 -11.95 3.29 5.05
CA PHE A 95 -12.25 4.30 6.07
C PHE A 95 -13.45 5.17 5.71
N ALA A 96 -13.62 5.52 4.44
CA ALA A 96 -14.80 6.24 3.96
C ALA A 96 -16.08 5.41 4.13
N LEU A 97 -16.02 4.12 3.84
CA LEU A 97 -17.11 3.17 4.08
C LEU A 97 -17.43 3.05 5.57
N CYS A 98 -16.43 2.85 6.43
CA CYS A 98 -16.62 2.80 7.88
C CYS A 98 -17.28 4.08 8.39
N ARG A 99 -16.80 5.25 7.96
CA ARG A 99 -17.37 6.54 8.36
C ARG A 99 -18.83 6.67 7.96
N ARG A 100 -19.20 6.18 6.78
CA ARG A 100 -20.60 6.23 6.29
C ARG A 100 -21.51 5.25 6.99
N VAL A 101 -21.05 4.02 7.15
CA VAL A 101 -21.83 2.95 7.81
C VAL A 101 -22.10 3.29 9.27
N PHE A 102 -21.10 3.78 9.98
CA PHE A 102 -21.19 4.12 11.41
C PHE A 102 -21.46 5.60 11.66
N ARG A 103 -22.01 6.31 10.68
CA ARG A 103 -22.42 7.71 10.86
C ARG A 103 -23.50 7.82 11.95
N GLY A 104 -23.29 8.68 12.93
CA GLY A 104 -24.17 8.83 14.09
C GLY A 104 -23.82 7.92 15.28
N SER A 105 -22.92 6.95 15.12
CA SER A 105 -22.36 6.21 16.24
C SER A 105 -21.29 7.03 16.97
N SER A 106 -20.92 6.59 18.20
CA SER A 106 -19.86 7.25 18.96
C SER A 106 -18.54 7.27 18.19
N ALA A 107 -17.69 8.25 18.49
CA ALA A 107 -16.35 8.35 17.89
C ALA A 107 -15.52 7.09 18.09
N HIS A 108 -15.68 6.44 19.24
CA HIS A 108 -14.99 5.18 19.56
C HIS A 108 -15.38 4.04 18.61
N VAL A 109 -16.67 3.86 18.32
CA VAL A 109 -17.16 2.84 17.38
C VAL A 109 -16.63 3.10 15.97
N GLN A 110 -16.62 4.35 15.52
CA GLN A 110 -16.06 4.71 14.21
C GLN A 110 -14.56 4.43 14.13
N PHE A 111 -13.82 4.72 15.19
CA PHE A 111 -12.39 4.46 15.27
C PHE A 111 -12.11 2.94 15.27
N THR A 112 -12.81 2.18 16.10
CA THR A 112 -12.66 0.72 16.17
C THR A 112 -12.95 0.05 14.82
N ALA A 113 -13.97 0.51 14.10
CA ALA A 113 -14.28 -0.02 12.76
C ALA A 113 -13.14 0.23 11.77
N LYS A 114 -12.50 1.40 11.82
CA LYS A 114 -11.32 1.71 10.97
C LYS A 114 -10.12 0.86 11.33
N VAL A 115 -9.87 0.67 12.63
CA VAL A 115 -8.80 -0.22 13.11
C VAL A 115 -9.06 -1.65 12.67
N ALA A 116 -10.29 -2.15 12.80
CA ALA A 116 -10.64 -3.48 12.31
C ALA A 116 -10.43 -3.64 10.80
N ALA A 117 -10.81 -2.63 10.00
CA ALA A 117 -10.56 -2.64 8.56
C ALA A 117 -9.07 -2.69 8.24
N LEU A 118 -8.26 -1.90 8.94
CA LEU A 118 -6.81 -1.88 8.77
C LEU A 118 -6.18 -3.23 9.16
N VAL A 119 -6.57 -3.79 10.30
CA VAL A 119 -6.07 -5.10 10.76
C VAL A 119 -6.42 -6.21 9.78
N LEU A 120 -7.66 -6.25 9.28
CA LEU A 120 -8.06 -7.24 8.27
C LEU A 120 -7.30 -7.08 6.96
N MET A 121 -7.04 -5.84 6.54
CA MET A 121 -6.22 -5.56 5.36
C MET A 121 -4.78 -6.04 5.58
N LEU A 122 -4.18 -5.73 6.72
CA LEU A 122 -2.84 -6.20 7.08
C LEU A 122 -2.76 -7.73 7.15
N LEU A 123 -3.78 -8.39 7.67
CA LEU A 123 -3.85 -9.85 7.68
C LEU A 123 -3.98 -10.41 6.27
N ALA A 124 -4.82 -9.83 5.42
CA ALA A 124 -5.02 -10.29 4.06
C ALA A 124 -3.73 -10.17 3.20
N PHE A 125 -3.05 -9.04 3.30
CA PHE A 125 -1.81 -8.80 2.54
C PHE A 125 -0.58 -9.34 3.26
N GLY A 126 -0.53 -9.29 4.60
CA GLY A 126 0.62 -9.74 5.40
C GLY A 126 0.71 -11.26 5.53
N ALA A 127 -0.41 -11.98 5.47
CA ALA A 127 -0.40 -13.44 5.60
C ALA A 127 0.56 -14.11 4.62
N GLN A 128 0.60 -13.66 3.37
CA GLN A 128 1.50 -14.19 2.36
C GLN A 128 3.00 -13.93 2.63
N PHE A 129 3.33 -12.98 3.52
CA PHE A 129 4.72 -12.67 3.88
C PHE A 129 5.17 -13.38 5.17
N VAL A 130 4.28 -13.53 6.13
CA VAL A 130 4.59 -14.10 7.46
C VAL A 130 4.46 -15.63 7.45
N THR A 131 3.45 -16.14 6.79
CA THR A 131 3.13 -17.57 6.79
C THR A 131 4.24 -18.47 6.21
N PRO A 132 5.00 -18.08 5.17
CA PRO A 132 6.08 -18.93 4.64
C PRO A 132 7.17 -19.29 5.64
N LYS A 133 7.33 -18.50 6.72
CA LYS A 133 8.29 -18.78 7.79
C LYS A 133 7.77 -19.78 8.81
N LEU A 134 6.46 -19.88 8.93
CA LEU A 134 5.80 -20.77 9.90
C LEU A 134 5.38 -22.09 9.28
N ILE A 135 5.05 -22.07 8.02
CA ILE A 135 4.49 -23.21 7.29
C ILE A 135 5.10 -23.21 5.88
N SER A 136 5.55 -24.39 5.41
CA SER A 136 6.05 -24.53 4.04
C SER A 136 5.03 -24.04 3.02
N ARG A 137 5.51 -23.34 1.97
CA ARG A 137 4.64 -22.84 0.88
C ARG A 137 3.97 -23.94 0.06
N GLU A 138 4.57 -25.10 0.02
CA GLU A 138 4.04 -26.28 -0.65
C GLU A 138 2.89 -26.91 0.14
N SER A 139 2.74 -26.51 1.41
CA SER A 139 1.67 -27.00 2.26
C SER A 139 0.32 -26.38 1.84
N SER A 140 -0.68 -27.23 1.69
CA SER A 140 -2.08 -26.81 1.48
C SER A 140 -2.58 -25.87 2.60
N VAL A 141 -2.07 -26.02 3.82
CA VAL A 141 -2.40 -25.18 4.98
C VAL A 141 -2.00 -23.71 4.73
N PHE A 142 -0.85 -23.47 4.10
CA PHE A 142 -0.43 -22.12 3.71
C PHE A 142 -1.46 -21.46 2.80
N LEU A 143 -1.84 -22.17 1.73
CA LEU A 143 -2.79 -21.67 0.76
C LEU A 143 -4.16 -21.39 1.40
N TYR A 144 -4.66 -22.31 2.24
CA TYR A 144 -5.92 -22.12 2.94
C TYR A 144 -5.89 -20.91 3.87
N LEU A 145 -4.81 -20.70 4.60
CA LEU A 145 -4.69 -19.56 5.53
C LEU A 145 -4.68 -18.23 4.79
N VAL A 146 -3.94 -18.13 3.69
CA VAL A 146 -3.93 -16.93 2.85
C VAL A 146 -5.31 -16.67 2.25
N LEU A 147 -5.97 -17.72 1.73
CA LEU A 147 -7.31 -17.60 1.15
C LEU A 147 -8.35 -17.19 2.21
N VAL A 148 -8.28 -17.75 3.42
CA VAL A 148 -9.20 -17.39 4.50
C VAL A 148 -9.02 -15.94 4.92
N CYS A 149 -7.78 -15.46 5.09
CA CYS A 149 -7.52 -14.05 5.41
C CYS A 149 -8.00 -13.11 4.31
N ALA A 150 -7.73 -13.44 3.05
CA ALA A 150 -8.20 -12.66 1.92
C ALA A 150 -9.73 -12.66 1.81
N ALA A 151 -10.37 -13.81 1.97
CA ALA A 151 -11.84 -13.94 1.96
C ALA A 151 -12.48 -13.15 3.11
N ALA A 152 -11.93 -13.21 4.31
CA ALA A 152 -12.43 -12.44 5.46
C ALA A 152 -12.39 -10.94 5.19
N PHE A 153 -11.29 -10.43 4.59
CA PHE A 153 -11.18 -9.03 4.20
C PHE A 153 -12.21 -8.66 3.12
N VAL A 154 -12.32 -9.46 2.07
CA VAL A 154 -13.29 -9.22 0.98
C VAL A 154 -14.73 -9.22 1.51
N LEU A 155 -15.09 -10.19 2.33
CA LEU A 155 -16.44 -10.27 2.93
C LEU A 155 -16.73 -9.07 3.83
N PHE A 156 -15.73 -8.62 4.60
CA PHE A 156 -15.86 -7.42 5.42
C PHE A 156 -16.11 -6.17 4.57
N VAL A 157 -15.34 -5.98 3.50
CA VAL A 157 -15.51 -4.84 2.58
C VAL A 157 -16.88 -4.91 1.88
N LEU A 158 -17.29 -6.09 1.42
CA LEU A 158 -18.62 -6.29 0.81
C LEU A 158 -19.74 -5.99 1.79
N ALA A 159 -19.62 -6.43 3.05
CA ALA A 159 -20.61 -6.11 4.09
C ALA A 159 -20.69 -4.61 4.33
N LEU A 160 -19.55 -3.92 4.44
CA LEU A 160 -19.50 -2.46 4.55
C LEU A 160 -20.13 -1.77 3.34
N LEU A 161 -19.85 -2.25 2.13
CA LEU A 161 -20.40 -1.71 0.88
C LEU A 161 -21.92 -1.85 0.83
N ILE A 162 -22.44 -3.06 1.13
CA ILE A 162 -23.88 -3.32 1.18
C ILE A 162 -24.55 -2.41 2.23
N MET A 163 -23.97 -2.30 3.43
CA MET A 163 -24.50 -1.42 4.47
C MET A 163 -24.46 0.06 4.06
N ALA A 164 -23.40 0.49 3.36
CA ALA A 164 -23.29 1.85 2.85
C ALA A 164 -24.31 2.16 1.77
N ILE A 165 -24.58 1.23 0.86
CA ILE A 165 -25.61 1.38 -0.20
C ILE A 165 -27.00 1.45 0.41
N ARG A 166 -27.29 0.66 1.43
CA ARG A 166 -28.61 0.69 2.11
C ARG A 166 -28.87 2.01 2.86
N LYS A 167 -27.84 2.75 3.23
CA LYS A 167 -27.97 4.07 3.85
C LYS A 167 -28.05 5.13 2.76
N ALA A 168 -28.94 6.12 2.88
CA ALA A 168 -29.26 7.14 1.86
C ALA A 168 -28.02 7.86 1.26
N PHE A 169 -26.92 7.90 1.99
CA PHE A 169 -25.68 8.55 1.56
C PHE A 169 -24.65 7.60 0.91
N GLY A 170 -24.91 6.30 0.84
CA GLY A 170 -23.97 5.30 0.31
C GLY A 170 -23.82 5.38 -1.20
N ILE A 171 -24.88 5.72 -1.91
CA ILE A 171 -24.90 5.81 -3.39
C ILE A 171 -23.90 6.86 -3.89
N GLN A 172 -23.80 8.00 -3.22
CA GLN A 172 -22.86 9.05 -3.61
C GLN A 172 -21.40 8.61 -3.49
N LEU A 173 -21.07 7.91 -2.42
CA LEU A 173 -19.72 7.36 -2.21
C LEU A 173 -19.38 6.31 -3.28
N VAL A 174 -20.32 5.40 -3.57
CA VAL A 174 -20.13 4.39 -4.62
C VAL A 174 -19.97 5.06 -5.99
N LYS A 175 -20.74 6.10 -6.30
CA LYS A 175 -20.64 6.85 -7.55
C LYS A 175 -19.26 7.49 -7.70
N THR A 176 -18.77 8.24 -6.71
CA THR A 176 -17.50 8.98 -6.78
C THR A 176 -16.31 8.02 -6.87
N TRP A 177 -16.24 7.03 -5.99
CA TRP A 177 -15.18 6.02 -6.03
C TRP A 177 -15.30 5.09 -7.24
N GLY A 178 -16.53 4.78 -7.68
CA GLY A 178 -16.77 3.98 -8.87
C GLY A 178 -16.27 4.67 -10.15
N VAL A 179 -16.53 5.97 -10.31
CA VAL A 179 -16.01 6.76 -11.42
C VAL A 179 -14.48 6.83 -11.39
N PHE A 180 -13.89 7.07 -10.21
CA PHE A 180 -12.44 7.04 -10.04
C PHE A 180 -11.84 5.69 -10.47
N LEU A 181 -12.36 4.58 -9.95
CA LEU A 181 -11.89 3.23 -10.25
C LEU A 181 -12.09 2.89 -11.73
N LEU A 182 -13.23 3.24 -12.30
CA LEU A 182 -13.50 2.99 -13.72
C LEU A 182 -12.49 3.70 -14.63
N ILE A 183 -12.26 4.99 -14.41
CA ILE A 183 -11.29 5.77 -15.19
C ILE A 183 -9.87 5.19 -15.01
N THR A 184 -9.48 4.92 -13.75
CA THR A 184 -8.17 4.34 -13.44
C THR A 184 -7.98 3.00 -14.17
N LEU A 185 -8.95 2.10 -14.08
CA LEU A 185 -8.86 0.78 -14.71
C LEU A 185 -8.88 0.85 -16.24
N LEU A 186 -9.72 1.68 -16.84
CA LEU A 186 -9.75 1.84 -18.29
C LEU A 186 -8.41 2.32 -18.85
N LEU A 187 -7.76 3.27 -18.17
CA LEU A 187 -6.47 3.81 -18.60
C LEU A 187 -5.31 2.87 -18.25
N ALA A 188 -5.37 2.17 -17.12
CA ALA A 188 -4.34 1.25 -16.69
C ALA A 188 -4.41 -0.12 -17.38
N ALA A 189 -5.59 -0.55 -17.83
CA ALA A 189 -5.83 -1.89 -18.37
C ALA A 189 -4.87 -2.30 -19.49
N PRO A 190 -4.60 -1.47 -20.52
CA PRO A 190 -3.68 -1.86 -21.58
C PRO A 190 -2.30 -2.25 -21.02
N GLN A 191 -1.74 -1.41 -20.15
CA GLN A 191 -0.43 -1.66 -19.54
C GLN A 191 -0.44 -2.86 -18.58
N LEU A 192 -1.47 -3.00 -17.76
CA LEU A 192 -1.58 -4.10 -16.80
C LEU A 192 -1.70 -5.44 -17.53
N PHE A 193 -2.60 -5.56 -18.49
CA PHE A 193 -2.88 -6.84 -19.15
C PHE A 193 -1.85 -7.23 -20.19
N THR A 194 -1.23 -6.28 -20.89
CA THR A 194 -0.26 -6.62 -21.95
C THR A 194 1.16 -6.77 -21.41
N TRP A 195 1.55 -5.96 -20.43
CA TRP A 195 2.94 -5.89 -19.97
C TRP A 195 3.12 -6.40 -18.55
N THR A 196 2.42 -5.80 -17.59
CA THR A 196 2.68 -6.05 -16.15
C THR A 196 2.37 -7.50 -15.77
N PHE A 197 1.23 -8.04 -16.20
CA PHE A 197 0.89 -9.43 -15.90
C PHE A 197 1.77 -10.43 -16.63
N SER A 198 2.21 -10.15 -17.85
CA SER A 198 3.14 -11.03 -18.57
C SER A 198 4.50 -11.11 -17.87
N GLN A 199 4.98 -9.99 -17.35
CA GLN A 199 6.21 -9.98 -16.55
C GLN A 199 6.05 -10.61 -15.17
N ALA A 200 4.92 -10.36 -14.51
CA ALA A 200 4.64 -10.90 -13.17
C ALA A 200 4.40 -12.42 -13.19
N SER A 201 3.94 -12.99 -14.30
CA SER A 201 3.77 -14.44 -14.46
C SER A 201 5.08 -15.20 -14.65
N GLY A 202 6.19 -14.50 -14.92
CA GLY A 202 7.52 -15.10 -14.94
C GLY A 202 7.93 -15.61 -13.56
N ASP A 203 8.42 -16.86 -13.52
CA ASP A 203 8.72 -17.61 -12.27
C ASP A 203 9.68 -16.88 -11.30
N SER A 204 10.53 -15.98 -11.83
CA SER A 204 11.57 -15.30 -11.05
C SER A 204 11.06 -14.10 -10.25
N PHE A 205 10.02 -13.39 -10.73
CA PHE A 205 9.56 -12.16 -10.08
C PHE A 205 8.90 -12.41 -8.72
N MET A 206 8.01 -13.40 -8.64
CA MET A 206 7.32 -13.72 -7.39
C MET A 206 8.20 -14.47 -6.39
N ARG A 207 9.16 -15.26 -6.84
CA ARG A 207 10.07 -16.02 -5.97
C ARG A 207 11.22 -15.17 -5.42
N GLY A 208 11.77 -14.25 -6.19
CA GLY A 208 12.88 -13.39 -5.77
C GLY A 208 12.46 -12.23 -4.85
N TRP A 209 11.24 -11.78 -4.96
CA TRP A 209 10.77 -10.60 -4.23
C TRP A 209 10.51 -10.83 -2.74
N TYR A 210 10.32 -12.08 -2.38
CA TYR A 210 9.79 -12.37 -1.08
C TYR A 210 10.75 -12.18 0.03
N ASN A 211 11.84 -11.89 0.15
CA ASN A 211 12.48 -11.97 1.44
C ASN A 211 13.91 -12.40 1.46
N TRP A 212 14.60 -12.12 0.41
CA TRP A 212 16.01 -12.39 0.44
C TRP A 212 16.73 -11.74 1.65
N GLY A 213 16.25 -10.62 2.15
CA GLY A 213 16.80 -9.97 3.34
C GLY A 213 16.32 -10.56 4.67
N ASN A 214 15.02 -10.81 4.81
CA ASN A 214 14.46 -11.28 6.07
C ASN A 214 14.52 -12.81 6.27
N LEU A 215 15.01 -13.55 5.29
CA LEU A 215 15.32 -14.97 5.46
C LEU A 215 16.54 -15.21 6.35
N GLN A 216 17.51 -14.29 6.33
CA GLN A 216 18.74 -14.39 7.13
C GLN A 216 18.48 -14.01 8.59
N ASP A 217 17.75 -12.91 8.79
CA ASP A 217 17.39 -12.41 10.12
C ASP A 217 15.90 -12.66 10.42
N GLY A 218 15.52 -12.65 11.66
CA GLY A 218 14.11 -12.69 12.05
C GLY A 218 13.34 -11.53 11.41
N TYR A 219 12.09 -11.77 10.97
CA TYR A 219 11.25 -10.80 10.27
C TYR A 219 11.16 -9.45 10.99
N LEU A 220 10.87 -9.46 12.29
CA LEU A 220 10.79 -8.25 13.10
C LEU A 220 12.14 -7.54 13.22
N TRP A 221 13.23 -8.29 13.38
CA TRP A 221 14.57 -7.73 13.49
C TRP A 221 15.00 -7.06 12.19
N PHE A 222 14.76 -7.73 11.06
CA PHE A 222 15.05 -7.15 9.75
C PHE A 222 14.37 -5.80 9.56
N TYR A 223 13.06 -5.70 9.84
CA TYR A 223 12.35 -4.43 9.70
C TYR A 223 12.77 -3.40 10.74
N LEU A 224 13.05 -3.80 11.98
CA LEU A 224 13.50 -2.87 13.01
C LEU A 224 14.83 -2.22 12.63
N VAL A 225 15.80 -3.01 12.17
CA VAL A 225 17.11 -2.53 11.75
C VAL A 225 17.00 -1.64 10.51
N ASN A 226 16.21 -2.05 9.53
CA ASN A 226 16.11 -1.34 8.25
C ASN A 226 15.20 -0.09 8.30
N LEU A 227 14.17 -0.06 9.11
CA LEU A 227 13.34 1.13 9.33
C LEU A 227 13.93 2.06 10.42
N GLY A 228 14.75 1.52 11.32
CA GLY A 228 15.44 2.28 12.34
C GLY A 228 14.51 3.15 13.19
N VAL A 229 14.95 4.40 13.40
CA VAL A 229 14.19 5.39 14.19
C VAL A 229 12.79 5.65 13.65
N THR A 230 12.57 5.51 12.35
CA THR A 230 11.26 5.70 11.73
C THR A 230 10.22 4.72 12.28
N ALA A 231 10.59 3.43 12.47
CA ALA A 231 9.72 2.44 13.07
C ALA A 231 9.37 2.78 14.53
N LEU A 232 10.36 3.28 15.29
CA LEU A 232 10.16 3.67 16.68
C LEU A 232 9.26 4.90 16.82
N LEU A 233 9.39 5.88 15.92
CA LEU A 233 8.55 7.08 15.91
C LEU A 233 7.13 6.82 15.41
N PHE A 234 6.96 5.80 14.56
CA PHE A 234 5.65 5.46 14.02
C PHE A 234 4.68 4.99 15.12
N LEU A 235 5.15 4.20 16.09
CA LEU A 235 4.33 3.70 17.19
C LEU A 235 3.72 4.84 18.03
N PRO A 236 4.49 5.76 18.61
CA PRO A 236 3.89 6.86 19.38
C PRO A 236 3.04 7.78 18.50
N ALA A 237 3.42 8.02 17.25
CA ALA A 237 2.60 8.80 16.32
C ALA A 237 1.24 8.14 16.07
N PHE A 238 1.19 6.81 15.97
CA PHE A 238 -0.04 6.05 15.79
C PHE A 238 -0.94 6.12 17.02
N PHE A 239 -0.38 5.97 18.23
CA PHE A 239 -1.15 6.00 19.47
C PHE A 239 -1.58 7.41 19.92
N THR A 240 -0.81 8.43 19.56
CA THR A 240 -1.14 9.83 19.88
C THR A 240 -1.99 10.52 18.82
N ALA A 241 -2.21 9.88 17.68
CA ALA A 241 -3.00 10.42 16.59
C ALA A 241 -4.47 10.51 16.98
N ASP A 242 -5.06 11.69 16.86
CA ASP A 242 -6.51 11.81 16.85
C ASP A 242 -7.10 11.10 15.61
N GLN A 243 -8.42 10.95 15.55
CA GLN A 243 -9.06 10.24 14.42
C GLN A 243 -8.70 10.83 13.05
N ARG A 244 -8.44 12.12 12.97
CA ARG A 244 -8.11 12.79 11.72
C ARG A 244 -6.68 12.47 11.28
N ARG A 245 -5.74 12.55 12.21
CA ARG A 245 -4.34 12.18 11.98
C ARG A 245 -4.20 10.69 11.68
N PHE A 246 -4.90 9.84 12.43
CA PHE A 246 -4.95 8.41 12.15
C PHE A 246 -5.37 8.13 10.70
N THR A 247 -6.41 8.78 10.20
CA THR A 247 -6.91 8.56 8.83
C THR A 247 -5.89 8.97 7.77
N VAL A 248 -4.98 9.89 8.07
CA VAL A 248 -3.89 10.30 7.16
C VAL A 248 -2.67 9.39 7.29
N CYS A 249 -2.31 8.99 8.50
CA CYS A 249 -1.07 8.23 8.75
C CYS A 249 -1.24 6.71 8.56
N ALA A 250 -2.41 6.15 8.83
CA ALA A 250 -2.64 4.71 8.74
C ALA A 250 -2.37 4.12 7.34
N PRO A 251 -2.65 4.82 6.21
CA PRO A 251 -2.28 4.32 4.89
C PRO A 251 -0.79 4.07 4.69
N ALA A 252 0.06 4.76 5.46
CA ALA A 252 1.52 4.56 5.38
C ALA A 252 1.98 3.28 6.10
N ALA A 253 1.10 2.66 6.91
CA ALA A 253 1.39 1.44 7.65
C ALA A 253 1.10 0.16 6.84
N VAL A 254 0.41 0.26 5.72
CA VAL A 254 0.06 -0.83 4.80
C VAL A 254 1.08 -0.92 3.69
#